data_a98ecff43c21564d36810dd0e1d735f7
#
_entry.id   a98ecff43c21564d36810dd0e1d735f7
#
_cell.length_a   1.000
_cell.length_b   1.000
_cell.length_c   1.000
_cell.angle_alpha   90.00
_cell.angle_beta   90.00
_cell.angle_gamma   90.00
#
_symmetry.space_group_name_H-M   'P 1'
#
loop_
_entity.id
_entity.type
_entity.pdbx_description
1 polymer ?
#
loop_
_entity_poly.entity_id
_entity_poly.type
_entity_poly.pdbx_seq_one_letter_code
_entity_poly.pdbx_strand_id
1 'polypeptide(L)'
;MKTGFLYHELYMWHNTGNYAGVMPDGNPVQPGMHVENPDTKRRFRNLLEVSGILDSLEVIKPSKPASEEQLLRFHTQDHIDHIKALSNGEGGDAGGFSVVGRGSYEIAIMAVGGAIQAADAILDGEIKNAYALVRPPGHHAESNAAMGFCLFANAALTGLHLLEERKLDKIAFVDWDVHHGNGTQSAFYNDPRALTISIHQDNCFPPDSGHLDENGSGHGEGYNINIPLPPGSGVGAYEAAFNTVVIPALEKFEPQMIIVPSGFDAGAHDPLGRMMMHSEGYRSLTSKLMSAADKVCGGKLLMTHEGGYEPHSLPFYGLAVMEQLSGIKTQTEDPFMPIFAGIGGQSVQPHQQAVIDKAAALISNISTA
;
A
#
# COMPACT_ATOMS: atom_id res chain seq x y z
N MET A 1 -8.36 -2.71 23.08
CA MET A 1 -9.05 -2.40 21.80
C MET A 1 -8.68 -3.50 20.80
N LYS A 2 -9.60 -3.86 19.91
CA LYS A 2 -9.39 -4.84 18.84
C LYS A 2 -8.67 -4.20 17.65
N THR A 3 -8.07 -5.03 16.82
CA THR A 3 -7.61 -4.64 15.47
C THR A 3 -8.80 -4.57 14.53
N GLY A 4 -8.91 -3.50 13.75
CA GLY A 4 -9.93 -3.33 12.72
C GLY A 4 -9.57 -4.08 11.43
N PHE A 5 -10.58 -4.66 10.78
CA PHE A 5 -10.48 -5.19 9.43
C PHE A 5 -11.59 -4.59 8.57
N LEU A 6 -11.25 -3.68 7.69
CA LEU A 6 -12.21 -3.03 6.81
C LEU A 6 -12.29 -3.78 5.48
N TYR A 7 -13.51 -4.16 5.12
CA TYR A 7 -13.79 -4.87 3.89
C TYR A 7 -15.23 -4.64 3.42
N HIS A 8 -15.42 -4.56 2.12
CA HIS A 8 -16.73 -4.65 1.48
C HIS A 8 -16.65 -5.45 0.19
N GLU A 9 -17.58 -6.40 -0.01
CA GLU A 9 -17.60 -7.23 -1.23
C GLU A 9 -17.76 -6.39 -2.51
N LEU A 10 -18.38 -5.20 -2.43
CA LEU A 10 -18.51 -4.29 -3.56
C LEU A 10 -17.13 -3.90 -4.18
N TYR A 11 -16.09 -3.83 -3.38
CA TYR A 11 -14.72 -3.59 -3.88
C TYR A 11 -14.31 -4.63 -4.93
N MET A 12 -14.76 -5.86 -4.75
CA MET A 12 -14.47 -6.99 -5.64
C MET A 12 -15.26 -6.92 -6.96
N TRP A 13 -16.21 -5.99 -7.06
CA TRP A 13 -17.03 -5.78 -8.27
C TRP A 13 -16.41 -4.75 -9.24
N HIS A 14 -15.33 -4.08 -8.85
CA HIS A 14 -14.54 -3.29 -9.79
C HIS A 14 -14.09 -4.20 -10.93
N ASN A 15 -14.54 -3.89 -12.15
CA ASN A 15 -14.35 -4.74 -13.32
C ASN A 15 -13.20 -4.22 -14.17
N THR A 16 -12.14 -4.98 -14.24
CA THR A 16 -10.94 -4.69 -15.05
C THR A 16 -10.95 -5.41 -16.40
N GLY A 17 -12.00 -6.14 -16.73
CA GLY A 17 -12.19 -6.78 -18.04
C GLY A 17 -11.29 -7.98 -18.30
N ASN A 18 -11.18 -8.31 -19.59
CA ASN A 18 -10.32 -9.35 -20.09
C ASN A 18 -9.03 -8.75 -20.66
N TYR A 19 -7.91 -9.36 -20.29
CA TYR A 19 -6.58 -8.92 -20.71
C TYR A 19 -5.66 -10.16 -20.83
N ALA A 20 -4.45 -9.98 -21.34
CA ALA A 20 -3.37 -10.95 -21.12
C ALA A 20 -2.41 -10.36 -20.11
N GLY A 21 -2.64 -10.64 -18.83
CA GLY A 21 -1.95 -9.95 -17.73
C GLY A 21 -2.34 -8.47 -17.69
N VAL A 22 -1.47 -7.59 -18.14
CA VAL A 22 -1.69 -6.12 -18.24
C VAL A 22 -1.92 -5.66 -19.69
N MET A 23 -1.76 -6.54 -20.66
CA MET A 23 -1.88 -6.18 -22.08
C MET A 23 -3.32 -6.34 -22.54
N PRO A 24 -3.89 -5.33 -23.24
CA PRO A 24 -5.23 -5.44 -23.84
C PRO A 24 -5.34 -6.70 -24.71
N ASP A 25 -6.50 -7.37 -24.65
CA ASP A 25 -6.79 -8.51 -25.50
C ASP A 25 -7.05 -8.10 -26.95
N GLY A 26 -6.98 -9.08 -27.85
CA GLY A 26 -7.15 -8.91 -29.29
C GLY A 26 -6.02 -9.55 -30.09
N ASN A 27 -6.26 -9.81 -31.39
CA ASN A 27 -5.25 -10.48 -32.22
C ASN A 27 -3.93 -9.68 -32.29
N PRO A 28 -2.76 -10.23 -31.88
CA PRO A 28 -2.49 -11.64 -31.56
C PRO A 28 -2.56 -11.99 -30.07
N VAL A 29 -3.12 -11.18 -29.20
CA VAL A 29 -3.14 -11.38 -27.74
C VAL A 29 -4.40 -12.12 -27.34
N GLN A 30 -4.24 -13.36 -26.85
CA GLN A 30 -5.36 -14.19 -26.41
C GLN A 30 -6.01 -13.63 -25.14
N PRO A 31 -7.35 -13.50 -25.09
CA PRO A 31 -8.05 -13.03 -23.89
C PRO A 31 -7.83 -13.92 -22.67
N GLY A 32 -7.69 -13.30 -21.52
CA GLY A 32 -7.60 -13.93 -20.21
C GLY A 32 -8.11 -12.97 -19.12
N MET A 33 -7.91 -13.31 -17.87
CA MET A 33 -8.22 -12.38 -16.78
C MET A 33 -7.16 -11.28 -16.71
N HIS A 34 -7.59 -10.05 -16.39
CA HIS A 34 -6.69 -8.98 -16.01
C HIS A 34 -5.88 -9.40 -14.76
N VAL A 35 -4.61 -9.02 -14.68
CA VAL A 35 -3.76 -9.40 -13.55
C VAL A 35 -4.29 -8.81 -12.24
N GLU A 36 -4.72 -7.54 -12.25
CA GLU A 36 -5.44 -6.94 -11.14
C GLU A 36 -6.91 -7.35 -11.23
N ASN A 37 -7.28 -8.39 -10.50
CA ASN A 37 -8.61 -8.94 -10.37
C ASN A 37 -8.94 -9.22 -8.89
N PRO A 38 -10.20 -9.53 -8.54
CA PRO A 38 -10.60 -9.70 -7.15
C PRO A 38 -10.09 -10.98 -6.46
N ASP A 39 -9.51 -11.95 -7.18
CA ASP A 39 -9.26 -13.29 -6.64
C ASP A 39 -8.30 -13.25 -5.44
N THR A 40 -7.18 -12.53 -5.53
CA THR A 40 -6.20 -12.44 -4.43
C THR A 40 -6.81 -11.84 -3.16
N LYS A 41 -7.62 -10.78 -3.30
CA LYS A 41 -8.26 -10.08 -2.19
C LYS A 41 -9.35 -10.94 -1.53
N ARG A 42 -10.17 -11.62 -2.35
CA ARG A 42 -11.17 -12.57 -1.84
C ARG A 42 -10.52 -13.75 -1.12
N ARG A 43 -9.46 -14.32 -1.66
CA ARG A 43 -8.72 -15.43 -1.02
C ARG A 43 -8.09 -14.99 0.29
N PHE A 44 -7.55 -13.78 0.35
CA PHE A 44 -7.04 -13.22 1.60
C PHE A 44 -8.16 -13.15 2.65
N ARG A 45 -9.27 -12.48 2.33
CA ARG A 45 -10.43 -12.38 3.24
C ARG A 45 -10.97 -13.76 3.63
N ASN A 46 -11.08 -14.70 2.68
CA ASN A 46 -11.57 -16.04 2.93
C ASN A 46 -10.64 -16.81 3.89
N LEU A 47 -9.33 -16.67 3.75
CA LEU A 47 -8.37 -17.30 4.66
C LEU A 47 -8.50 -16.75 6.08
N LEU A 48 -8.75 -15.44 6.25
CA LEU A 48 -9.03 -14.86 7.57
C LEU A 48 -10.28 -15.48 8.21
N GLU A 49 -11.32 -15.74 7.42
CA GLU A 49 -12.53 -16.38 7.93
C GLU A 49 -12.28 -17.85 8.31
N VAL A 50 -11.70 -18.62 7.40
CA VAL A 50 -11.48 -20.07 7.61
C VAL A 50 -10.46 -20.34 8.73
N SER A 51 -9.48 -19.46 8.92
CA SER A 51 -8.52 -19.56 10.03
C SER A 51 -9.13 -19.18 11.39
N GLY A 52 -10.34 -18.61 11.39
CA GLY A 52 -11.06 -18.15 12.58
C GLY A 52 -10.57 -16.81 13.16
N ILE A 53 -9.54 -16.19 12.59
CA ILE A 53 -9.03 -14.90 13.10
C ILE A 53 -10.06 -13.78 12.95
N LEU A 54 -10.87 -13.83 11.89
CA LEU A 54 -11.86 -12.80 11.57
C LEU A 54 -12.87 -12.57 12.70
N ASP A 55 -13.25 -13.63 13.44
CA ASP A 55 -14.19 -13.56 14.58
C ASP A 55 -13.64 -12.73 15.75
N SER A 56 -12.33 -12.57 15.80
CA SER A 56 -11.64 -11.84 16.88
C SER A 56 -11.30 -10.40 16.49
N LEU A 57 -11.49 -10.02 15.24
CA LEU A 57 -11.27 -8.67 14.73
C LEU A 57 -12.52 -7.80 14.89
N GLU A 58 -12.35 -6.48 14.76
CA GLU A 58 -13.47 -5.55 14.56
C GLU A 58 -13.69 -5.40 13.05
N VAL A 59 -14.71 -6.10 12.54
CA VAL A 59 -15.03 -6.06 11.10
C VAL A 59 -15.79 -4.79 10.78
N ILE A 60 -15.17 -3.90 10.02
CA ILE A 60 -15.70 -2.60 9.64
C ILE A 60 -16.24 -2.68 8.21
N LYS A 61 -17.51 -2.32 8.03
CA LYS A 61 -18.07 -2.08 6.70
C LYS A 61 -17.98 -0.59 6.38
N PRO A 62 -17.44 -0.18 5.23
CA PRO A 62 -17.46 1.21 4.82
C PRO A 62 -18.90 1.71 4.75
N SER A 63 -19.17 2.84 5.38
CA SER A 63 -20.52 3.40 5.53
C SER A 63 -20.77 4.60 4.62
N LYS A 64 -19.70 5.27 4.19
CA LYS A 64 -19.78 6.46 3.35
C LYS A 64 -18.70 6.45 2.28
N PRO A 65 -19.04 6.76 1.01
CA PRO A 65 -18.05 7.07 -0.01
C PRO A 65 -17.35 8.38 0.33
N ALA A 66 -16.14 8.57 -0.19
CA ALA A 66 -15.50 9.87 -0.14
C ALA A 66 -16.34 10.91 -0.90
N SER A 67 -16.39 12.13 -0.37
CA SER A 67 -17.02 13.25 -1.04
C SER A 67 -16.12 13.78 -2.17
N GLU A 68 -16.70 14.50 -3.13
CA GLU A 68 -15.92 15.15 -4.18
C GLU A 68 -14.96 16.19 -3.61
N GLU A 69 -15.32 16.88 -2.54
CA GLU A 69 -14.43 17.80 -1.82
C GLU A 69 -13.19 17.06 -1.27
N GLN A 70 -13.37 15.84 -0.75
CA GLN A 70 -12.26 15.02 -0.27
C GLN A 70 -11.34 14.57 -1.42
N LEU A 71 -11.91 14.21 -2.58
CA LEU A 71 -11.12 13.87 -3.77
C LEU A 71 -10.33 15.09 -4.30
N LEU A 72 -10.95 16.27 -4.32
CA LEU A 72 -10.36 17.52 -4.79
C LEU A 72 -9.20 18.04 -3.93
N ARG A 73 -8.92 17.44 -2.79
CA ARG A 73 -7.71 17.75 -2.00
C ARG A 73 -6.42 17.36 -2.71
N PHE A 74 -6.52 16.40 -3.61
CA PHE A 74 -5.37 15.96 -4.40
C PHE A 74 -5.68 15.90 -5.89
N HIS A 75 -6.82 15.31 -6.27
CA HIS A 75 -7.16 15.10 -7.66
C HIS A 75 -7.79 16.36 -8.29
N THR A 76 -7.50 16.57 -9.58
CA THR A 76 -8.14 17.61 -10.36
C THR A 76 -9.58 17.24 -10.70
N GLN A 77 -10.43 18.25 -10.94
CA GLN A 77 -11.82 18.03 -11.37
C GLN A 77 -11.87 17.23 -12.69
N ASP A 78 -10.98 17.56 -13.62
CA ASP A 78 -10.90 16.88 -14.93
C ASP A 78 -10.62 15.37 -14.78
N HIS A 79 -9.75 14.99 -13.83
CA HIS A 79 -9.48 13.58 -13.54
C HIS A 79 -10.71 12.88 -12.95
N ILE A 80 -11.38 13.51 -11.98
CA ILE A 80 -12.59 12.98 -11.36
C ILE A 80 -13.68 12.78 -12.43
N ASP A 81 -13.89 13.77 -13.28
CA ASP A 81 -14.91 13.72 -14.33
C ASP A 81 -14.57 12.70 -15.41
N HIS A 82 -13.28 12.52 -15.73
CA HIS A 82 -12.82 11.47 -16.64
C HIS A 82 -13.16 10.07 -16.12
N ILE A 83 -12.83 9.76 -14.85
CA ILE A 83 -13.17 8.47 -14.23
C ILE A 83 -14.69 8.26 -14.16
N LYS A 84 -15.47 9.30 -13.81
CA LYS A 84 -16.93 9.26 -13.82
C LYS A 84 -17.48 8.96 -15.22
N ALA A 85 -16.96 9.61 -16.24
CA ALA A 85 -17.43 9.43 -17.62
C ALA A 85 -17.19 7.99 -18.11
N LEU A 86 -16.01 7.43 -17.88
CA LEU A 86 -15.71 6.04 -18.19
C LEU A 86 -16.61 5.06 -17.42
N SER A 87 -16.79 5.29 -16.12
CA SER A 87 -17.58 4.43 -15.23
C SER A 87 -19.08 4.43 -15.59
N ASN A 88 -19.62 5.55 -16.04
CA ASN A 88 -21.02 5.67 -16.48
C ASN A 88 -21.25 5.20 -17.92
N GLY A 89 -20.17 5.07 -18.70
CA GLY A 89 -20.18 4.61 -20.08
C GLY A 89 -19.92 3.11 -20.22
N GLU A 90 -19.22 2.76 -21.29
CA GLU A 90 -18.82 1.37 -21.58
C GLU A 90 -17.55 0.93 -20.84
N GLY A 91 -16.97 1.80 -20.02
CA GLY A 91 -15.67 1.59 -19.41
C GLY A 91 -14.51 1.96 -20.33
N GLY A 92 -13.31 1.55 -19.99
CA GLY A 92 -12.12 1.76 -20.80
C GLY A 92 -10.85 1.94 -19.96
N ASP A 93 -9.74 2.20 -20.66
CA ASP A 93 -8.48 2.52 -20.02
C ASP A 93 -8.45 4.01 -19.65
N ALA A 94 -8.29 4.31 -18.37
CA ALA A 94 -8.13 5.68 -17.88
C ALA A 94 -6.69 6.20 -18.01
N GLY A 95 -5.79 5.42 -18.57
CA GLY A 95 -4.37 5.70 -18.71
C GLY A 95 -3.51 4.91 -17.70
N GLY A 96 -2.21 4.79 -18.01
CA GLY A 96 -1.26 4.15 -17.10
C GLY A 96 -1.60 2.72 -16.68
N PHE A 97 -2.24 1.93 -17.54
CA PHE A 97 -2.76 0.58 -17.28
C PHE A 97 -3.94 0.52 -16.31
N SER A 98 -4.65 1.62 -16.09
CA SER A 98 -5.76 1.68 -15.13
C SER A 98 -7.11 1.53 -15.81
N VAL A 99 -7.69 0.33 -15.76
CA VAL A 99 -8.96 0.01 -16.39
C VAL A 99 -10.12 0.44 -15.48
N VAL A 100 -11.10 1.10 -16.09
CA VAL A 100 -12.37 1.50 -15.46
C VAL A 100 -13.49 0.68 -16.07
N GLY A 101 -14.21 -0.08 -15.26
CA GLY A 101 -15.44 -0.75 -15.67
C GLY A 101 -16.67 0.05 -15.23
N ARG A 102 -17.84 -0.38 -15.66
CA ARG A 102 -19.11 0.21 -15.22
C ARG A 102 -19.26 0.12 -13.69
N GLY A 103 -19.55 1.25 -13.02
CA GLY A 103 -19.67 1.34 -11.57
C GLY A 103 -18.33 1.44 -10.82
N SER A 104 -17.20 1.50 -11.52
CA SER A 104 -15.87 1.57 -10.88
C SER A 104 -15.64 2.88 -10.12
N TYR A 105 -16.25 3.99 -10.56
CA TYR A 105 -16.15 5.26 -9.84
C TYR A 105 -16.75 5.16 -8.44
N GLU A 106 -17.97 4.63 -8.32
CA GLU A 106 -18.67 4.45 -7.03
C GLU A 106 -17.90 3.52 -6.10
N ILE A 107 -17.27 2.49 -6.67
CA ILE A 107 -16.42 1.56 -5.92
C ILE A 107 -15.15 2.25 -5.44
N ALA A 108 -14.50 3.02 -6.30
CA ALA A 108 -13.25 3.71 -5.98
C ALA A 108 -13.44 4.78 -4.90
N ILE A 109 -14.51 5.60 -4.98
CA ILE A 109 -14.79 6.56 -3.91
C ILE A 109 -15.20 5.89 -2.60
N MET A 110 -15.81 4.70 -2.65
CA MET A 110 -16.08 3.90 -1.47
C MET A 110 -14.78 3.33 -0.86
N ALA A 111 -13.77 3.00 -1.68
CA ALA A 111 -12.46 2.56 -1.20
C ALA A 111 -11.74 3.68 -0.43
N VAL A 112 -11.71 4.89 -0.99
CA VAL A 112 -11.18 6.09 -0.30
C VAL A 112 -11.95 6.36 1.00
N GLY A 113 -13.28 6.39 0.95
CA GLY A 113 -14.13 6.63 2.13
C GLY A 113 -13.94 5.58 3.22
N GLY A 114 -13.73 4.32 2.83
CA GLY A 114 -13.41 3.24 3.76
C GLY A 114 -12.07 3.42 4.44
N ALA A 115 -11.02 3.78 3.70
CA ALA A 115 -9.70 4.06 4.28
C ALA A 115 -9.74 5.23 5.28
N ILE A 116 -10.46 6.30 4.94
CA ILE A 116 -10.71 7.44 5.83
C ILE A 116 -11.46 6.98 7.09
N GLN A 117 -12.52 6.18 6.95
CA GLN A 117 -13.30 5.66 8.09
C GLN A 117 -12.43 4.81 9.03
N ALA A 118 -11.53 3.98 8.50
CA ALA A 118 -10.61 3.19 9.31
C ALA A 118 -9.61 4.07 10.08
N ALA A 119 -9.09 5.14 9.44
CA ALA A 119 -8.21 6.12 10.08
C ALA A 119 -8.93 6.85 11.22
N ASP A 120 -10.17 7.29 11.00
CA ASP A 120 -10.99 7.95 12.00
C ASP A 120 -11.25 7.04 13.20
N ALA A 121 -11.61 5.78 12.98
CA ALA A 121 -11.86 4.80 14.05
C ALA A 121 -10.60 4.57 14.92
N ILE A 122 -9.40 4.61 14.33
CA ILE A 122 -8.12 4.54 15.07
C ILE A 122 -7.92 5.81 15.92
N LEU A 123 -8.13 7.00 15.34
CA LEU A 123 -7.96 8.27 16.05
C LEU A 123 -8.95 8.44 17.19
N ASP A 124 -10.21 8.02 16.99
CA ASP A 124 -11.26 8.12 17.98
C ASP A 124 -11.15 7.05 19.08
N GLY A 125 -10.16 6.13 18.93
CA GLY A 125 -9.89 5.09 19.92
C GLY A 125 -10.93 3.97 19.93
N GLU A 126 -11.69 3.80 18.86
CA GLU A 126 -12.64 2.69 18.68
C GLU A 126 -11.91 1.37 18.43
N ILE A 127 -10.80 1.44 17.69
CA ILE A 127 -9.90 0.33 17.38
C ILE A 127 -8.44 0.71 17.64
N LYS A 128 -7.56 -0.29 17.80
CA LYS A 128 -6.13 -0.06 18.08
C LYS A 128 -5.35 0.33 16.83
N ASN A 129 -5.55 -0.44 15.77
CA ASN A 129 -4.93 -0.35 14.45
C ASN A 129 -5.87 -1.00 13.43
N ALA A 130 -5.60 -0.88 12.14
CA ALA A 130 -6.47 -1.49 11.12
C ALA A 130 -5.74 -1.92 9.86
N TYR A 131 -6.33 -2.91 9.18
CA TYR A 131 -6.07 -3.25 7.80
C TYR A 131 -7.33 -2.96 6.96
N ALA A 132 -7.22 -2.08 5.98
CA ALA A 132 -8.28 -1.77 5.04
C ALA A 132 -8.03 -2.54 3.72
N LEU A 133 -8.75 -3.64 3.53
CA LEU A 133 -8.70 -4.44 2.30
C LEU A 133 -9.58 -3.78 1.23
N VAL A 134 -9.08 -2.68 0.69
CA VAL A 134 -9.73 -1.86 -0.35
C VAL A 134 -9.32 -2.30 -1.76
N ARG A 135 -10.16 -1.99 -2.75
CA ARG A 135 -9.92 -2.13 -4.19
C ARG A 135 -10.86 -1.17 -4.94
N PRO A 136 -10.39 -0.47 -5.99
CA PRO A 136 -9.04 -0.52 -6.58
C PRO A 136 -7.93 -0.02 -5.64
N PRO A 137 -6.63 -0.33 -5.94
CA PRO A 137 -5.50 0.22 -5.23
C PRO A 137 -5.36 1.73 -5.45
N GLY A 138 -4.39 2.39 -4.78
CA GLY A 138 -4.36 3.85 -4.80
C GLY A 138 -2.98 4.51 -4.91
N HIS A 139 -1.88 3.85 -4.57
CA HIS A 139 -0.58 4.50 -4.37
C HIS A 139 0.08 5.06 -5.64
N HIS A 140 -0.37 4.66 -6.83
CA HIS A 140 0.11 5.19 -8.11
C HIS A 140 -0.74 6.34 -8.68
N ALA A 141 -1.96 6.56 -8.18
CA ALA A 141 -2.84 7.60 -8.72
C ALA A 141 -2.24 8.99 -8.49
N GLU A 142 -1.99 9.71 -9.59
CA GLU A 142 -1.50 11.09 -9.59
C GLU A 142 -2.66 12.09 -9.47
N SER A 143 -2.34 13.35 -9.29
CA SER A 143 -3.37 14.39 -9.14
C SER A 143 -4.31 14.48 -10.35
N ASN A 144 -3.79 14.25 -11.55
CA ASN A 144 -4.50 14.41 -12.82
C ASN A 144 -4.50 13.15 -13.71
N ALA A 145 -4.05 12.00 -13.18
CA ALA A 145 -3.93 10.77 -13.96
C ALA A 145 -4.16 9.52 -13.11
N ALA A 146 -4.88 8.56 -13.65
CA ALA A 146 -4.87 7.18 -13.18
C ALA A 146 -3.58 6.48 -13.62
N MET A 147 -3.06 5.55 -12.80
CA MET A 147 -1.83 4.83 -13.11
C MET A 147 -1.75 3.55 -12.28
N GLY A 148 -1.12 2.49 -12.84
CA GLY A 148 -0.84 1.26 -12.10
C GLY A 148 -2.07 0.64 -11.43
N PHE A 149 -3.18 0.57 -12.15
CA PHE A 149 -4.49 0.09 -11.68
C PHE A 149 -5.19 1.01 -10.67
N CYS A 150 -4.54 2.09 -10.22
CA CYS A 150 -5.06 3.04 -9.25
C CYS A 150 -5.91 4.11 -9.93
N LEU A 151 -7.10 4.35 -9.39
CA LEU A 151 -8.02 5.39 -9.88
C LEU A 151 -7.96 6.66 -9.03
N PHE A 152 -7.98 6.50 -7.71
CA PHE A 152 -7.82 7.58 -6.73
C PHE A 152 -6.82 7.17 -5.66
N ALA A 153 -6.10 8.13 -5.12
CA ALA A 153 -5.00 7.92 -4.17
C ALA A 153 -5.50 7.64 -2.74
N ASN A 154 -5.94 6.39 -2.46
CA ASN A 154 -6.58 6.01 -1.20
C ASN A 154 -5.78 6.46 0.04
N ALA A 155 -4.51 6.08 0.14
CA ALA A 155 -3.64 6.40 1.27
C ALA A 155 -3.37 7.91 1.37
N ALA A 156 -3.05 8.57 0.24
CA ALA A 156 -2.74 9.99 0.20
C ALA A 156 -3.96 10.84 0.59
N LEU A 157 -5.15 10.52 0.05
CA LEU A 157 -6.40 11.22 0.42
C LEU A 157 -6.76 11.01 1.89
N THR A 158 -6.47 9.82 2.44
CA THR A 158 -6.61 9.56 3.88
C THR A 158 -5.65 10.42 4.69
N GLY A 159 -4.40 10.55 4.26
CA GLY A 159 -3.42 11.44 4.90
C GLY A 159 -3.83 12.90 4.86
N LEU A 160 -4.31 13.39 3.71
CA LEU A 160 -4.84 14.75 3.59
C LEU A 160 -6.05 14.99 4.49
N HIS A 161 -6.96 13.99 4.62
CA HIS A 161 -8.05 14.05 5.59
C HIS A 161 -7.52 14.20 7.03
N LEU A 162 -6.52 13.43 7.40
CA LEU A 162 -5.92 13.51 8.73
C LEU A 162 -5.30 14.88 9.03
N LEU A 163 -4.59 15.45 8.07
CA LEU A 163 -3.96 16.77 8.20
C LEU A 163 -4.99 17.90 8.18
N GLU A 164 -5.95 17.86 7.24
CA GLU A 164 -6.83 18.99 6.97
C GLU A 164 -8.14 18.98 7.79
N GLU A 165 -8.73 17.81 8.04
CA GLU A 165 -9.97 17.73 8.84
C GLU A 165 -9.69 17.35 10.30
N ARG A 166 -8.84 16.32 10.53
CA ARG A 166 -8.54 15.87 11.89
C ARG A 166 -7.44 16.69 12.56
N LYS A 167 -6.81 17.61 11.81
CA LYS A 167 -5.80 18.58 12.30
C LYS A 167 -4.60 17.92 12.96
N LEU A 168 -4.14 16.79 12.42
CA LEU A 168 -2.84 16.27 12.79
C LEU A 168 -1.74 17.17 12.22
N ASP A 169 -0.64 17.33 12.95
CA ASP A 169 0.50 18.13 12.52
C ASP A 169 1.46 17.33 11.64
N LYS A 170 1.62 16.01 11.92
CA LYS A 170 2.57 15.14 11.23
C LYS A 170 2.00 13.74 11.03
N ILE A 171 2.15 13.21 9.81
CA ILE A 171 1.83 11.83 9.45
C ILE A 171 2.98 11.19 8.70
N ALA A 172 3.08 9.86 8.69
CA ALA A 172 4.07 9.19 7.87
C ALA A 172 3.45 8.09 7.02
N PHE A 173 4.03 7.86 5.83
CA PHE A 173 3.74 6.75 4.95
C PHE A 173 4.94 5.82 4.89
N VAL A 174 4.69 4.52 4.97
CA VAL A 174 5.68 3.48 4.74
C VAL A 174 5.10 2.51 3.72
N ASP A 175 5.44 2.71 2.46
CA ASP A 175 5.01 1.91 1.34
C ASP A 175 5.99 0.75 1.14
N TRP A 176 5.48 -0.48 1.18
CA TRP A 176 6.26 -1.69 0.91
C TRP A 176 5.74 -2.49 -0.29
N ASP A 177 4.80 -1.92 -1.06
CA ASP A 177 4.49 -2.43 -2.38
C ASP A 177 5.77 -2.56 -3.21
N VAL A 178 5.84 -3.53 -4.13
CA VAL A 178 7.06 -3.71 -4.95
C VAL A 178 7.29 -2.59 -5.93
N HIS A 179 6.25 -1.82 -6.23
CA HIS A 179 6.28 -0.67 -7.12
C HIS A 179 6.45 0.63 -6.33
N HIS A 180 7.07 1.63 -6.94
CA HIS A 180 7.20 2.94 -6.32
C HIS A 180 5.84 3.63 -6.12
N GLY A 181 5.55 4.08 -4.91
CA GLY A 181 4.32 4.82 -4.57
C GLY A 181 4.36 6.27 -5.07
N ASN A 182 4.48 6.48 -6.38
CA ASN A 182 4.64 7.80 -7.01
C ASN A 182 3.48 8.76 -6.71
N GLY A 183 2.26 8.28 -6.65
CA GLY A 183 1.09 9.10 -6.31
C GLY A 183 1.13 9.60 -4.87
N THR A 184 1.51 8.74 -3.92
CA THR A 184 1.72 9.15 -2.53
C THR A 184 2.87 10.14 -2.42
N GLN A 185 4.00 9.87 -3.09
CA GLN A 185 5.12 10.81 -3.16
C GLN A 185 4.68 12.17 -3.70
N SER A 186 3.98 12.21 -4.85
CA SER A 186 3.60 13.47 -5.49
C SER A 186 2.62 14.30 -4.66
N ALA A 187 1.72 13.63 -3.90
CA ALA A 187 0.76 14.30 -3.03
C ALA A 187 1.43 15.11 -1.92
N PHE A 188 2.61 14.70 -1.45
CA PHE A 188 3.29 15.31 -0.30
C PHE A 188 4.70 15.81 -0.62
N TYR A 189 5.11 15.84 -1.89
CA TYR A 189 6.49 16.15 -2.27
C TYR A 189 6.99 17.54 -1.82
N ASN A 190 6.06 18.45 -1.55
CA ASN A 190 6.34 19.81 -1.06
C ASN A 190 5.71 20.07 0.32
N ASP A 191 5.27 19.04 1.06
CA ASP A 191 4.60 19.21 2.35
C ASP A 191 5.41 18.58 3.50
N PRO A 192 6.01 19.39 4.39
CA PRO A 192 6.83 18.90 5.49
C PRO A 192 6.02 18.20 6.60
N ARG A 193 4.68 18.24 6.53
CA ARG A 193 3.79 17.56 7.49
C ARG A 193 3.70 16.04 7.24
N ALA A 194 4.17 15.57 6.08
CA ALA A 194 4.14 14.17 5.73
C ALA A 194 5.54 13.65 5.40
N LEU A 195 5.97 12.59 6.08
CA LEU A 195 7.14 11.82 5.69
C LEU A 195 6.69 10.65 4.81
N THR A 196 7.16 10.59 3.57
CA THR A 196 6.90 9.48 2.65
C THR A 196 8.13 8.60 2.51
N ILE A 197 7.98 7.30 2.76
CA ILE A 197 9.04 6.30 2.59
C ILE A 197 8.49 5.20 1.67
N SER A 198 9.19 4.93 0.56
CA SER A 198 8.83 3.84 -0.36
C SER A 198 9.99 2.87 -0.51
N ILE A 199 9.73 1.57 -0.25
CA ILE A 199 10.68 0.48 -0.46
C ILE A 199 10.17 -0.33 -1.64
N HIS A 200 10.86 -0.24 -2.77
CA HIS A 200 10.38 -0.79 -4.02
C HIS A 200 11.52 -1.41 -4.83
N GLN A 201 11.17 -2.18 -5.83
CA GLN A 201 12.13 -2.71 -6.78
C GLN A 201 12.63 -1.59 -7.70
N ASP A 202 13.94 -1.45 -7.78
CA ASP A 202 14.61 -0.47 -8.65
C ASP A 202 14.14 -0.61 -10.11
N ASN A 203 13.77 0.53 -10.73
CA ASN A 203 13.32 0.64 -12.12
C ASN A 203 12.23 -0.38 -12.54
N CYS A 204 11.30 -0.71 -11.66
CA CYS A 204 10.20 -1.62 -11.97
C CYS A 204 9.02 -0.88 -12.62
N PHE A 205 8.36 -0.04 -11.84
CA PHE A 205 7.22 0.78 -12.25
C PHE A 205 6.96 1.88 -11.21
N PRO A 206 6.54 3.10 -11.62
CA PRO A 206 6.58 3.62 -12.98
C PRO A 206 8.02 3.76 -13.49
N PRO A 207 8.25 3.83 -14.82
CA PRO A 207 9.60 4.08 -15.34
C PRO A 207 10.10 5.46 -14.90
N ASP A 208 11.40 5.58 -14.71
CA ASP A 208 12.08 6.82 -14.31
C ASP A 208 11.50 7.48 -13.04
N SER A 209 11.19 6.68 -12.01
CA SER A 209 10.54 7.12 -10.77
C SER A 209 11.07 6.35 -9.56
N GLY A 210 11.08 6.99 -8.39
CA GLY A 210 11.51 6.36 -7.14
C GLY A 210 13.02 6.34 -6.93
N HIS A 211 13.75 7.30 -7.51
CA HIS A 211 15.19 7.40 -7.36
C HIS A 211 15.60 7.93 -5.98
N LEU A 212 16.81 7.55 -5.54
CA LEU A 212 17.38 7.98 -4.25
C LEU A 212 17.47 9.50 -4.09
N ASP A 213 17.63 10.23 -5.17
CA ASP A 213 17.76 11.70 -5.18
C ASP A 213 16.42 12.43 -5.20
N GLU A 214 15.30 11.71 -5.35
CA GLU A 214 13.96 12.27 -5.18
C GLU A 214 13.66 12.41 -3.67
N ASN A 215 14.18 13.45 -3.03
CA ASN A 215 14.13 13.64 -1.58
C ASN A 215 13.20 14.81 -1.14
N GLY A 216 12.14 15.08 -1.91
CA GLY A 216 11.22 16.18 -1.68
C GLY A 216 11.65 17.47 -2.37
N SER A 217 10.83 18.51 -2.26
CA SER A 217 11.10 19.83 -2.82
C SER A 217 10.53 20.96 -1.96
N GLY A 218 11.10 22.16 -2.08
CA GLY A 218 10.60 23.32 -1.36
C GLY A 218 10.54 23.11 0.16
N HIS A 219 9.35 23.24 0.75
CA HIS A 219 9.16 22.99 2.18
C HIS A 219 9.21 21.50 2.54
N GLY A 220 8.95 20.60 1.58
CA GLY A 220 9.00 19.16 1.74
C GLY A 220 10.38 18.54 1.48
N GLU A 221 11.42 19.36 1.22
CA GLU A 221 12.78 18.83 1.03
C GLU A 221 13.25 18.10 2.30
N GLY A 222 13.72 16.84 2.12
CA GLY A 222 14.12 15.96 3.23
C GLY A 222 13.01 15.04 3.74
N TYR A 223 11.76 15.19 3.29
CA TYR A 223 10.63 14.43 3.81
C TYR A 223 10.13 13.34 2.83
N ASN A 224 10.89 13.03 1.77
CA ASN A 224 10.67 11.88 0.91
C ASN A 224 11.91 10.99 0.88
N ILE A 225 11.77 9.68 1.13
CA ILE A 225 12.88 8.72 1.13
C ILE A 225 12.50 7.52 0.27
N ASN A 226 13.20 7.35 -0.83
CA ASN A 226 13.09 6.19 -1.70
C ASN A 226 14.20 5.17 -1.41
N ILE A 227 13.84 3.88 -1.37
CA ILE A 227 14.76 2.75 -1.16
C ILE A 227 14.59 1.80 -2.34
N PRO A 228 15.21 2.11 -3.52
CA PRO A 228 15.11 1.29 -4.72
C PRO A 228 15.98 0.04 -4.60
N LEU A 229 15.41 -1.05 -4.07
CA LEU A 229 16.14 -2.30 -3.88
C LEU A 229 16.34 -3.04 -5.21
N PRO A 230 17.52 -3.62 -5.46
CA PRO A 230 17.76 -4.44 -6.65
C PRO A 230 16.81 -5.65 -6.73
N PRO A 231 16.42 -6.09 -7.95
CA PRO A 231 15.68 -7.32 -8.14
C PRO A 231 16.34 -8.52 -7.43
N GLY A 232 15.53 -9.44 -6.91
CA GLY A 232 15.99 -10.58 -6.12
C GLY A 232 16.22 -10.29 -4.64
N SER A 233 15.88 -9.10 -4.17
CA SER A 233 15.97 -8.74 -2.76
C SER A 233 14.93 -9.53 -1.95
N GLY A 234 15.39 -10.23 -0.92
CA GLY A 234 14.59 -11.04 -0.01
C GLY A 234 14.42 -10.38 1.36
N VAL A 235 13.94 -11.18 2.32
CA VAL A 235 13.59 -10.72 3.66
C VAL A 235 14.72 -9.95 4.34
N GLY A 236 15.98 -10.42 4.24
CA GLY A 236 17.12 -9.75 4.87
C GLY A 236 17.37 -8.33 4.34
N ALA A 237 17.12 -8.07 3.04
CA ALA A 237 17.26 -6.73 2.48
C ALA A 237 16.15 -5.79 2.99
N TYR A 238 14.89 -6.26 3.04
CA TYR A 238 13.78 -5.51 3.61
C TYR A 238 13.97 -5.24 5.11
N GLU A 239 14.40 -6.23 5.88
CA GLU A 239 14.70 -6.04 7.30
C GLU A 239 15.85 -5.06 7.53
N ALA A 240 16.90 -5.10 6.69
CA ALA A 240 18.00 -4.15 6.76
C ALA A 240 17.50 -2.72 6.43
N ALA A 241 16.66 -2.56 5.38
CA ALA A 241 16.03 -1.28 5.06
C ALA A 241 15.19 -0.74 6.21
N PHE A 242 14.39 -1.59 6.85
CA PHE A 242 13.59 -1.21 8.01
C PHE A 242 14.45 -0.78 9.19
N ASN A 243 15.45 -1.58 9.56
CA ASN A 243 16.29 -1.30 10.71
C ASN A 243 17.16 -0.06 10.52
N THR A 244 17.62 0.20 9.29
CA THR A 244 18.63 1.23 9.00
C THR A 244 18.00 2.53 8.51
N VAL A 245 16.83 2.47 7.86
CA VAL A 245 16.18 3.65 7.27
C VAL A 245 14.82 3.92 7.89
N VAL A 246 13.86 2.97 7.75
CA VAL A 246 12.45 3.23 8.08
C VAL A 246 12.28 3.59 9.56
N ILE A 247 12.75 2.72 10.47
CA ILE A 247 12.57 2.95 11.91
C ILE A 247 13.28 4.21 12.39
N PRO A 248 14.57 4.47 12.05
CA PRO A 248 15.23 5.71 12.42
C PRO A 248 14.58 6.97 11.83
N ALA A 249 14.05 6.91 10.60
CA ALA A 249 13.34 8.03 9.99
C ALA A 249 12.03 8.34 10.73
N LEU A 250 11.23 7.31 11.05
CA LEU A 250 9.99 7.47 11.83
C LEU A 250 10.27 8.03 13.23
N GLU A 251 11.32 7.53 13.91
CA GLU A 251 11.71 8.00 15.23
C GLU A 251 12.20 9.47 15.21
N LYS A 252 12.88 9.88 14.14
CA LYS A 252 13.32 11.27 13.98
C LYS A 252 12.18 12.21 13.62
N PHE A 253 11.25 11.75 12.78
CA PHE A 253 10.13 12.57 12.31
C PHE A 253 9.01 12.69 13.34
N GLU A 254 8.78 11.67 14.19
CA GLU A 254 7.75 11.62 15.23
C GLU A 254 6.33 11.88 14.68
N PRO A 255 5.81 11.05 13.75
CA PRO A 255 4.46 11.22 13.23
C PRO A 255 3.41 10.91 14.29
N GLN A 256 2.22 11.49 14.15
CA GLN A 256 1.06 11.22 15.02
C GLN A 256 0.22 10.02 14.53
N MET A 257 0.44 9.57 13.30
CA MET A 257 -0.13 8.35 12.72
C MET A 257 0.75 7.84 11.58
N ILE A 258 0.82 6.52 11.41
CA ILE A 258 1.52 5.87 10.30
C ILE A 258 0.48 5.21 9.38
N ILE A 259 0.57 5.47 8.08
CA ILE A 259 -0.22 4.83 7.02
C ILE A 259 0.73 3.96 6.21
N VAL A 260 0.31 2.74 5.92
CA VAL A 260 1.11 1.78 5.15
C VAL A 260 0.35 1.40 3.88
N PRO A 261 0.72 1.95 2.71
CA PRO A 261 0.36 1.32 1.45
C PRO A 261 0.96 -0.09 1.43
N SER A 262 0.09 -1.09 1.49
CA SER A 262 0.47 -2.48 1.77
C SER A 262 0.23 -3.38 0.57
N GLY A 263 1.19 -3.40 -0.37
CA GLY A 263 1.25 -4.38 -1.44
C GLY A 263 1.90 -5.68 -0.98
N PHE A 264 1.53 -6.77 -1.62
CA PHE A 264 2.11 -8.11 -1.41
C PHE A 264 2.84 -8.64 -2.65
N ASP A 265 3.06 -7.79 -3.62
CA ASP A 265 3.71 -8.09 -4.90
C ASP A 265 5.25 -8.14 -4.83
N ALA A 266 5.85 -7.77 -3.69
CA ALA A 266 7.23 -8.15 -3.38
C ALA A 266 7.38 -9.66 -3.06
N GLY A 267 6.28 -10.41 -3.03
CA GLY A 267 6.26 -11.86 -2.82
C GLY A 267 7.00 -12.63 -3.91
N ALA A 268 7.66 -13.72 -3.53
CA ALA A 268 8.60 -14.46 -4.38
C ALA A 268 8.03 -14.99 -5.72
N HIS A 269 6.73 -15.19 -5.80
CA HIS A 269 6.05 -15.69 -7.01
C HIS A 269 5.15 -14.66 -7.69
N ASP A 270 5.21 -13.41 -7.27
CA ASP A 270 4.37 -12.39 -7.89
C ASP A 270 4.73 -12.18 -9.37
N PRO A 271 3.74 -12.13 -10.28
CA PRO A 271 4.00 -11.94 -11.70
C PRO A 271 4.54 -10.55 -12.07
N LEU A 272 4.30 -9.53 -11.25
CA LEU A 272 4.68 -8.15 -11.53
C LEU A 272 5.91 -7.67 -10.76
N GLY A 273 6.32 -8.39 -9.71
CA GLY A 273 7.56 -8.15 -8.96
C GLY A 273 8.65 -9.19 -9.28
N ARG A 274 9.87 -8.88 -8.86
CA ARG A 274 11.03 -9.80 -8.94
C ARG A 274 11.77 -9.81 -7.60
N MET A 275 11.01 -9.75 -6.52
CA MET A 275 11.52 -9.81 -5.15
C MET A 275 11.30 -11.20 -4.54
N MET A 276 11.80 -11.42 -3.32
CA MET A 276 11.82 -12.74 -2.69
C MET A 276 11.19 -12.74 -1.29
N MET A 277 10.19 -11.87 -1.06
CA MET A 277 9.47 -11.82 0.21
C MET A 277 8.58 -13.05 0.40
N HIS A 278 8.34 -13.41 1.65
CA HIS A 278 7.41 -14.45 2.08
C HIS A 278 6.68 -14.05 3.38
N SER A 279 5.73 -14.86 3.84
CA SER A 279 4.83 -14.53 4.96
C SER A 279 5.58 -14.08 6.24
N GLU A 280 6.65 -14.78 6.63
CA GLU A 280 7.44 -14.42 7.82
C GLU A 280 8.20 -13.10 7.64
N GLY A 281 8.57 -12.74 6.40
CA GLY A 281 9.11 -11.42 6.08
C GLY A 281 8.09 -10.31 6.38
N TYR A 282 6.87 -10.42 5.84
CA TYR A 282 5.80 -9.45 6.12
C TYR A 282 5.41 -9.40 7.60
N ARG A 283 5.40 -10.55 8.30
CA ARG A 283 5.22 -10.61 9.76
C ARG A 283 6.29 -9.80 10.49
N SER A 284 7.55 -9.98 10.13
CA SER A 284 8.69 -9.28 10.73
C SER A 284 8.59 -7.76 10.51
N LEU A 285 8.31 -7.32 9.26
CA LEU A 285 8.14 -5.90 8.97
C LEU A 285 6.97 -5.29 9.75
N THR A 286 5.84 -5.99 9.82
CA THR A 286 4.68 -5.57 10.62
C THR A 286 5.03 -5.41 12.10
N SER A 287 5.77 -6.37 12.67
CA SER A 287 6.23 -6.31 14.06
C SER A 287 7.10 -5.08 14.34
N LYS A 288 8.03 -4.78 13.41
CA LYS A 288 8.91 -3.61 13.49
C LYS A 288 8.12 -2.29 13.42
N LEU A 289 7.17 -2.19 12.47
CA LEU A 289 6.30 -1.01 12.36
C LEU A 289 5.42 -0.81 13.59
N MET A 290 4.83 -1.88 14.12
CA MET A 290 4.03 -1.78 15.34
C MET A 290 4.87 -1.28 16.52
N SER A 291 6.09 -1.78 16.67
CA SER A 291 7.01 -1.32 17.74
C SER A 291 7.38 0.16 17.55
N ALA A 292 7.63 0.61 16.31
CA ALA A 292 7.87 2.00 16.02
C ALA A 292 6.62 2.86 16.29
N ALA A 293 5.45 2.43 15.83
CA ALA A 293 4.18 3.12 16.05
C ALA A 293 3.84 3.25 17.54
N ASP A 294 4.05 2.20 18.33
CA ASP A 294 3.88 2.25 19.79
C ASP A 294 4.78 3.34 20.42
N LYS A 295 6.02 3.48 19.92
CA LYS A 295 7.00 4.46 20.41
C LYS A 295 6.66 5.89 20.00
N VAL A 296 6.28 6.13 18.73
CA VAL A 296 6.17 7.49 18.17
C VAL A 296 4.74 8.03 18.17
N CYS A 297 3.71 7.17 18.03
CA CYS A 297 2.32 7.62 17.90
C CYS A 297 1.29 6.80 18.69
N GLY A 298 1.72 6.08 19.73
CA GLY A 298 0.82 5.31 20.59
C GLY A 298 0.10 4.16 19.86
N GLY A 299 0.76 3.56 18.87
CA GLY A 299 0.27 2.41 18.13
C GLY A 299 -0.70 2.72 16.99
N LYS A 300 -0.89 4.00 16.60
CA LYS A 300 -1.79 4.39 15.51
C LYS A 300 -1.22 4.01 14.16
N LEU A 301 -1.67 2.87 13.64
CA LEU A 301 -1.19 2.26 12.40
C LEU A 301 -2.38 1.84 11.53
N LEU A 302 -2.46 2.36 10.32
CA LEU A 302 -3.41 1.96 9.29
C LEU A 302 -2.65 1.32 8.12
N MET A 303 -3.09 0.17 7.66
CA MET A 303 -2.63 -0.44 6.40
C MET A 303 -3.73 -0.34 5.36
N THR A 304 -3.41 0.14 4.15
CA THR A 304 -4.29 0.14 2.98
C THR A 304 -3.77 -0.87 1.97
N HIS A 305 -4.65 -1.75 1.47
CA HIS A 305 -4.23 -2.76 0.50
C HIS A 305 -3.92 -2.14 -0.85
N GLU A 306 -2.80 -2.51 -1.43
CA GLU A 306 -2.35 -2.08 -2.76
C GLU A 306 -2.20 -3.29 -3.69
N GLY A 307 -1.01 -3.53 -4.24
CA GLY A 307 -0.73 -4.63 -5.15
C GLY A 307 -0.63 -6.01 -4.51
N GLY A 308 -0.29 -6.97 -5.34
CA GLY A 308 -0.20 -8.39 -5.01
C GLY A 308 -1.14 -9.23 -5.87
N TYR A 309 -0.55 -10.05 -6.75
CA TYR A 309 -1.27 -10.64 -7.88
C TYR A 309 -1.12 -12.17 -7.94
N GLU A 310 -0.37 -12.78 -7.05
CA GLU A 310 -0.22 -14.22 -6.94
C GLU A 310 -1.29 -14.79 -5.98
N PRO A 311 -2.30 -15.55 -6.47
CA PRO A 311 -3.47 -15.88 -5.67
C PRO A 311 -3.29 -17.01 -4.64
N HIS A 312 -2.19 -17.74 -4.67
CA HIS A 312 -2.00 -18.90 -3.81
C HIS A 312 -1.23 -18.57 -2.52
N SER A 313 -0.14 -17.82 -2.62
CA SER A 313 0.71 -17.48 -1.47
C SER A 313 0.32 -16.16 -0.79
N LEU A 314 -0.20 -15.19 -1.55
CA LEU A 314 -0.61 -13.89 -1.02
C LEU A 314 -1.57 -13.97 0.20
N PRO A 315 -2.57 -14.87 0.23
CA PRO A 315 -3.45 -14.98 1.38
C PRO A 315 -2.70 -15.23 2.70
N PHE A 316 -1.60 -15.98 2.66
CA PHE A 316 -0.76 -16.27 3.83
C PHE A 316 0.09 -15.06 4.23
N TYR A 317 0.49 -14.19 3.28
CA TYR A 317 1.14 -12.93 3.60
C TYR A 317 0.19 -12.02 4.38
N GLY A 318 -1.03 -11.89 3.89
CA GLY A 318 -2.09 -11.17 4.58
C GLY A 318 -2.44 -11.74 5.95
N LEU A 319 -2.54 -13.07 6.09
CA LEU A 319 -2.77 -13.72 7.38
C LEU A 319 -1.64 -13.42 8.36
N ALA A 320 -0.37 -13.50 7.93
CA ALA A 320 0.78 -13.20 8.76
C ALA A 320 0.78 -11.75 9.28
N VAL A 321 0.39 -10.79 8.42
CA VAL A 321 0.20 -9.39 8.81
C VAL A 321 -0.94 -9.24 9.82
N MET A 322 -2.10 -9.88 9.57
CA MET A 322 -3.25 -9.78 10.47
C MET A 322 -3.01 -10.45 11.82
N GLU A 323 -2.33 -11.59 11.84
CA GLU A 323 -1.90 -12.23 13.09
C GLU A 323 -1.00 -11.30 13.91
N GLN A 324 -0.05 -10.63 13.24
CA GLN A 324 0.87 -9.72 13.92
C GLN A 324 0.15 -8.47 14.42
N LEU A 325 -0.70 -7.83 13.59
CA LEU A 325 -1.46 -6.63 13.98
C LEU A 325 -2.38 -6.89 15.17
N SER A 326 -3.04 -8.04 15.17
CA SER A 326 -4.03 -8.40 16.21
C SER A 326 -3.39 -8.99 17.45
N GLY A 327 -2.17 -9.53 17.35
CA GLY A 327 -1.53 -10.35 18.38
C GLY A 327 -2.14 -11.74 18.53
N ILE A 328 -2.99 -12.18 17.59
CA ILE A 328 -3.65 -13.48 17.60
C ILE A 328 -2.92 -14.40 16.64
N LYS A 329 -2.50 -15.56 17.14
CA LYS A 329 -1.88 -16.59 16.31
C LYS A 329 -2.90 -17.68 16.00
N THR A 330 -3.13 -17.96 14.73
CA THR A 330 -3.96 -19.07 14.27
C THR A 330 -3.18 -20.38 14.22
N GLN A 331 -3.86 -21.49 13.93
CA GLN A 331 -3.22 -22.80 13.67
C GLN A 331 -2.91 -23.00 12.18
N THR A 332 -3.17 -21.99 11.35
CA THR A 332 -2.96 -22.05 9.90
C THR A 332 -1.49 -21.79 9.58
N GLU A 333 -0.84 -22.78 8.99
CA GLU A 333 0.55 -22.66 8.54
C GLU A 333 0.59 -22.27 7.06
N ASP A 334 1.58 -21.48 6.66
CA ASP A 334 1.85 -21.14 5.26
C ASP A 334 2.67 -22.29 4.62
N PRO A 335 2.06 -23.06 3.70
CA PRO A 335 2.76 -24.18 3.06
C PRO A 335 3.83 -23.75 2.06
N PHE A 336 3.80 -22.49 1.60
CA PHE A 336 4.76 -21.93 0.64
C PHE A 336 6.01 -21.37 1.34
N MET A 337 5.89 -20.94 2.59
CA MET A 337 6.96 -20.27 3.33
C MET A 337 8.26 -21.09 3.37
N PRO A 338 8.26 -22.42 3.69
CA PRO A 338 9.48 -23.19 3.69
C PRO A 338 10.16 -23.28 2.32
N ILE A 339 9.37 -23.24 1.25
CA ILE A 339 9.87 -23.25 -0.14
C ILE A 339 10.59 -21.93 -0.40
N PHE A 340 9.93 -20.80 -0.17
CA PHE A 340 10.48 -19.47 -0.46
C PHE A 340 11.67 -19.12 0.43
N ALA A 341 11.59 -19.44 1.71
CA ALA A 341 12.71 -19.25 2.65
C ALA A 341 13.93 -20.11 2.29
N GLY A 342 13.72 -21.26 1.64
CA GLY A 342 14.77 -22.15 1.16
C GLY A 342 15.45 -21.70 -0.15
N ILE A 343 14.86 -20.76 -0.88
CA ILE A 343 15.47 -20.20 -2.10
C ILE A 343 16.57 -19.21 -1.70
N GLY A 344 17.69 -19.22 -2.42
CA GLY A 344 18.79 -18.28 -2.19
C GLY A 344 18.38 -16.82 -2.35
N GLY A 345 19.14 -15.90 -1.76
CA GLY A 345 18.86 -14.46 -1.83
C GLY A 345 18.10 -13.89 -0.64
N GLN A 346 17.77 -14.71 0.37
CA GLN A 346 17.07 -14.23 1.57
C GLN A 346 17.93 -13.35 2.47
N SER A 347 19.27 -13.57 2.51
CA SER A 347 20.17 -12.71 3.26
C SER A 347 20.51 -11.45 2.47
N VAL A 348 20.64 -10.30 3.16
CA VAL A 348 21.07 -9.04 2.52
C VAL A 348 22.42 -9.20 1.82
N GLN A 349 22.52 -8.69 0.60
CA GLN A 349 23.71 -8.73 -0.23
C GLN A 349 24.44 -7.37 -0.21
N PRO A 350 25.78 -7.33 -0.46
CA PRO A 350 26.53 -6.07 -0.40
C PRO A 350 26.00 -4.95 -1.31
N HIS A 351 25.49 -5.28 -2.50
CA HIS A 351 24.92 -4.29 -3.41
C HIS A 351 23.56 -3.76 -2.94
N GLN A 352 22.76 -4.58 -2.25
CA GLN A 352 21.52 -4.15 -1.60
C GLN A 352 21.84 -3.25 -0.40
N GLN A 353 22.81 -3.65 0.44
CA GLN A 353 23.26 -2.84 1.58
C GLN A 353 23.76 -1.47 1.13
N ALA A 354 24.49 -1.38 0.03
CA ALA A 354 24.97 -0.11 -0.50
C ALA A 354 23.86 0.88 -0.89
N VAL A 355 22.72 0.38 -1.39
CA VAL A 355 21.52 1.20 -1.64
C VAL A 355 20.89 1.67 -0.32
N ILE A 356 20.75 0.76 0.63
CA ILE A 356 20.17 1.04 1.96
C ILE A 356 21.03 2.09 2.69
N ASP A 357 22.34 1.99 2.64
CA ASP A 357 23.25 2.96 3.29
C ASP A 357 23.12 4.37 2.68
N LYS A 358 22.93 4.46 1.35
CA LYS A 358 22.67 5.75 0.69
C LYS A 358 21.32 6.35 1.11
N ALA A 359 20.26 5.52 1.18
CA ALA A 359 18.97 5.96 1.68
C ALA A 359 19.03 6.41 3.15
N ALA A 360 19.81 5.71 3.98
CA ALA A 360 20.00 6.06 5.39
C ALA A 360 20.65 7.44 5.57
N ALA A 361 21.52 7.87 4.67
CA ALA A 361 22.14 9.19 4.72
C ALA A 361 21.10 10.32 4.59
N LEU A 362 19.97 10.08 3.89
CA LEU A 362 18.88 11.05 3.71
C LEU A 362 18.13 11.35 5.01
N ILE A 363 18.19 10.49 6.01
CA ILE A 363 17.56 10.72 7.32
C ILE A 363 18.09 12.01 7.96
N SER A 364 19.35 12.38 7.67
CA SER A 364 19.93 13.62 8.18
C SER A 364 19.16 14.86 7.73
N ASN A 365 18.49 14.81 6.57
CA ASN A 365 17.74 15.91 5.97
C ASN A 365 16.38 16.14 6.66
N ILE A 366 15.83 15.17 7.38
CA ILE A 366 14.60 15.36 8.16
C ILE A 366 14.89 16.37 9.27
N SER A 367 14.19 17.50 9.26
CA SER A 367 14.30 18.49 10.32
C SER A 367 13.54 18.04 11.58
N THR A 368 14.19 18.14 12.73
CA THR A 368 13.51 18.07 14.04
C THR A 368 12.97 19.47 14.31
N ALA A 369 11.66 19.65 14.13
CA ALA A 369 11.02 20.93 14.47
C ALA A 369 10.80 21.04 15.98
#